data_11d4f9c0fc4a7145a12c84bb2df969f5
#
_entry.id   11d4f9c0fc4a7145a12c84bb2df969f5
#
_cell.length_a   1.000
_cell.length_b   1.000
_cell.length_c   1.000
_cell.angle_alpha   90.00
_cell.angle_beta   90.00
_cell.angle_gamma   90.00
#
_symmetry.space_group_name_H-M   'P 1'
#
loop_
_entity.id
_entity.type
_entity.pdbx_description
1 polymer ?
#
loop_
_entity_poly.entity_id
_entity_poly.type
_entity_poly.pdbx_seq_one_letter_code
_entity_poly.pdbx_strand_id
1 'polypeptide(L)'
;MHDIAPEVVSIADACLGGLQGRSALLIGPKEQRSLYDQLLRRAHMQNIFQAETPRDVSALLPHVQLVISMPLPFRHTDEAGGSATAPMLTAAIIARGCERRRTPLLIFDLDPLSSVEELAGLLPSVCLYTPEDLRKILPQPTAVEMMAS
;
A
#
# COMPACT_ATOMS: atom_id res chain seq x y z
N MET A 1 -10.70 -14.95 -10.41
CA MET A 1 -10.44 -13.65 -9.78
C MET A 1 -9.02 -13.21 -10.11
N HIS A 2 -8.89 -11.98 -10.53
CA HIS A 2 -7.58 -11.48 -10.92
C HIS A 2 -6.80 -10.97 -9.72
N ASP A 3 -5.61 -11.53 -9.53
CA ASP A 3 -4.75 -11.13 -8.43
C ASP A 3 -3.76 -10.09 -8.90
N ILE A 4 -3.80 -8.90 -8.32
CA ILE A 4 -2.96 -7.79 -8.74
C ILE A 4 -1.63 -7.72 -7.99
N ALA A 5 -1.40 -8.62 -7.04
CA ALA A 5 -0.17 -8.55 -6.24
C ALA A 5 1.11 -8.58 -7.07
N PRO A 6 1.24 -9.46 -8.08
CA PRO A 6 2.46 -9.43 -8.89
C PRO A 6 2.67 -8.12 -9.61
N GLU A 7 1.59 -7.49 -10.09
CA GLU A 7 1.69 -6.21 -10.78
C GLU A 7 2.11 -5.10 -9.82
N VAL A 8 1.54 -5.09 -8.61
CA VAL A 8 1.89 -4.09 -7.60
C VAL A 8 3.38 -4.21 -7.26
N VAL A 9 3.85 -5.42 -7.04
CA VAL A 9 5.26 -5.65 -6.72
C VAL A 9 6.16 -5.22 -7.88
N SER A 10 5.74 -5.48 -9.10
CA SER A 10 6.49 -5.08 -10.28
C SER A 10 6.59 -3.56 -10.40
N ILE A 11 5.50 -2.85 -10.13
CA ILE A 11 5.50 -1.40 -10.15
C ILE A 11 6.43 -0.86 -9.06
N ALA A 12 6.38 -1.45 -7.87
CA ALA A 12 7.23 -1.03 -6.77
C ALA A 12 8.71 -1.22 -7.12
N ASP A 13 9.04 -2.34 -7.73
CA ASP A 13 10.41 -2.63 -8.14
C ASP A 13 10.90 -1.57 -9.11
N ALA A 14 10.08 -1.22 -10.09
CA ALA A 14 10.45 -0.22 -11.09
C ALA A 14 10.60 1.16 -10.46
N CYS A 15 9.67 1.53 -9.57
CA CYS A 15 9.68 2.86 -8.97
C CYS A 15 10.87 3.07 -8.03
N LEU A 16 11.28 2.03 -7.33
CA LEU A 16 12.36 2.11 -6.36
C LEU A 16 13.73 1.77 -6.96
N GLY A 17 13.76 1.38 -8.22
CA GLY A 17 15.01 0.98 -8.83
C GLY A 17 15.55 -0.33 -8.30
N GLY A 18 14.63 -1.23 -7.93
CA GLY A 18 14.96 -2.52 -7.34
C GLY A 18 14.51 -2.61 -5.90
N LEU A 19 14.11 -3.80 -5.50
CA LEU A 19 13.63 -4.04 -4.13
C LEU A 19 14.69 -4.64 -3.23
N GLN A 20 15.75 -5.14 -3.79
CA GLN A 20 16.79 -5.83 -3.03
C GLN A 20 17.37 -4.91 -1.95
N GLY A 21 17.43 -5.41 -0.72
CA GLY A 21 18.00 -4.68 0.39
C GLY A 21 17.10 -3.61 1.00
N ARG A 22 15.91 -3.39 0.44
CA ARG A 22 14.97 -2.41 0.97
C ARG A 22 14.01 -3.06 1.96
N SER A 23 13.21 -2.25 2.62
CA SER A 23 12.26 -2.73 3.63
C SER A 23 10.86 -2.29 3.28
N ALA A 24 9.88 -3.09 3.67
CA ALA A 24 8.48 -2.83 3.39
C ALA A 24 7.62 -2.98 4.64
N LEU A 25 6.46 -2.33 4.60
CA LEU A 25 5.43 -2.46 5.62
C LEU A 25 4.15 -2.90 4.93
N LEU A 26 3.60 -4.03 5.37
CA LEU A 26 2.34 -4.56 4.86
C LEU A 26 1.27 -4.36 5.92
N ILE A 27 0.17 -3.71 5.53
CA ILE A 27 -0.95 -3.44 6.45
C ILE A 27 -2.20 -4.10 5.89
N GLY A 28 -2.85 -4.93 6.71
CA GLY A 28 -4.09 -5.55 6.29
C GLY A 28 -4.28 -6.95 6.82
N PRO A 29 -5.26 -7.68 6.28
CA PRO A 29 -5.55 -9.04 6.71
C PRO A 29 -4.38 -9.99 6.46
N LYS A 30 -4.22 -10.95 7.35
CA LYS A 30 -3.08 -11.86 7.32
C LYS A 30 -2.96 -12.61 6.00
N GLU A 31 -4.07 -13.04 5.44
CA GLU A 31 -4.04 -13.83 4.21
C GLU A 31 -3.52 -13.02 3.03
N GLN A 32 -3.92 -11.76 2.95
CA GLN A 32 -3.43 -10.89 1.89
C GLN A 32 -1.99 -10.51 2.13
N ARG A 33 -1.61 -10.24 3.38
CA ARG A 33 -0.23 -9.93 3.70
C ARG A 33 0.72 -11.08 3.33
N SER A 34 0.26 -12.32 3.56
CA SER A 34 1.07 -13.48 3.28
C SER A 34 1.47 -13.56 1.80
N LEU A 35 0.55 -13.23 0.91
CA LEU A 35 0.84 -13.26 -0.51
C LEU A 35 1.91 -12.24 -0.89
N TYR A 36 1.76 -11.01 -0.41
CA TYR A 36 2.76 -9.98 -0.68
C TYR A 36 4.09 -10.30 -0.02
N ASP A 37 4.04 -10.87 1.19
CA ASP A 37 5.26 -11.26 1.89
C ASP A 37 6.08 -12.24 1.05
N GLN A 38 5.42 -13.24 0.47
CA GLN A 38 6.12 -14.21 -0.37
C GLN A 38 6.76 -13.56 -1.59
N LEU A 39 6.02 -12.68 -2.26
CA LEU A 39 6.53 -12.02 -3.45
C LEU A 39 7.71 -11.10 -3.13
N LEU A 40 7.62 -10.37 -2.04
CA LEU A 40 8.67 -9.45 -1.64
C LEU A 40 9.93 -10.20 -1.17
N ARG A 41 9.77 -11.34 -0.53
CA ARG A 41 10.91 -12.15 -0.14
C ARG A 41 11.63 -12.70 -1.38
N ARG A 42 10.90 -13.04 -2.41
CA ARG A 42 11.50 -13.48 -3.67
C ARG A 42 12.27 -12.35 -4.34
N ALA A 43 11.90 -11.11 -4.06
CA ALA A 43 12.60 -9.94 -4.57
C ALA A 43 13.78 -9.54 -3.69
N HIS A 44 14.07 -10.33 -2.67
CA HIS A 44 15.22 -10.14 -1.79
C HIS A 44 15.16 -8.87 -0.93
N MET A 45 13.95 -8.50 -0.50
CA MET A 45 13.80 -7.40 0.45
C MET A 45 14.41 -7.79 1.80
N GLN A 46 15.01 -6.82 2.46
CA GLN A 46 15.72 -7.07 3.71
C GLN A 46 14.77 -7.31 4.89
N ASN A 47 13.80 -6.43 5.07
CA ASN A 47 12.85 -6.54 6.16
C ASN A 47 11.44 -6.34 5.64
N ILE A 48 10.51 -7.15 6.13
CA ILE A 48 9.10 -7.02 5.78
C ILE A 48 8.32 -6.98 7.07
N PHE A 49 7.91 -5.76 7.47
CA PHE A 49 7.12 -5.56 8.66
C PHE A 49 5.65 -5.76 8.32
N GLN A 50 4.87 -6.27 9.27
CA GLN A 50 3.46 -6.56 9.05
C GLN A 50 2.61 -6.00 10.17
N ALA A 51 1.46 -5.45 9.82
CA ALA A 51 0.50 -4.92 10.77
C ALA A 51 -0.92 -5.23 10.27
N GLU A 52 -1.83 -5.50 11.19
CA GLU A 52 -3.21 -5.77 10.82
C GLU A 52 -3.97 -4.49 10.50
N THR A 53 -3.61 -3.40 11.15
CA THR A 53 -4.24 -2.11 10.96
C THR A 53 -3.18 -1.03 10.86
N PRO A 54 -3.54 0.16 10.36
CA PRO A 54 -2.56 1.26 10.30
C PRO A 54 -2.29 1.92 11.64
N ARG A 55 -2.79 1.37 12.73
CA ARG A 55 -2.46 1.90 14.05
C ARG A 55 -1.01 1.63 14.39
N ASP A 56 -0.39 2.58 15.02
CA ASP A 56 0.97 2.43 15.59
C ASP A 56 2.04 2.09 14.56
N VAL A 57 1.79 2.43 13.29
CA VAL A 57 2.79 2.18 12.26
C VAL A 57 3.74 3.35 12.08
N SER A 58 3.48 4.48 12.73
CA SER A 58 4.30 5.68 12.54
C SER A 58 5.77 5.43 12.87
N ALA A 59 6.05 4.60 13.86
CA ALA A 59 7.42 4.29 14.24
C ALA A 59 8.15 3.46 13.16
N LEU A 60 7.40 2.76 12.33
CA LEU A 60 7.99 1.94 11.27
C LEU A 60 8.24 2.72 9.98
N LEU A 61 7.49 3.80 9.77
CA LEU A 61 7.58 4.55 8.51
C LEU A 61 9.00 5.03 8.18
N PRO A 62 9.81 5.50 9.14
CA PRO A 62 11.17 5.92 8.79
C PRO A 62 12.08 4.79 8.31
N HIS A 63 11.69 3.55 8.58
CA HIS A 63 12.54 2.39 8.32
C HIS A 63 12.17 1.63 7.05
N VAL A 64 11.13 2.05 6.36
CA VAL A 64 10.67 1.34 5.17
C VAL A 64 10.67 2.27 3.96
N GLN A 65 10.80 1.69 2.79
CA GLN A 65 10.72 2.41 1.52
C GLN A 65 9.45 2.10 0.76
N LEU A 66 8.71 1.09 1.22
CA LEU A 66 7.48 0.65 0.57
C LEU A 66 6.42 0.38 1.62
N VAL A 67 5.21 0.90 1.40
CA VAL A 67 4.05 0.60 2.23
C VAL A 67 2.95 0.09 1.30
N ILE A 68 2.36 -1.05 1.64
CA ILE A 68 1.21 -1.58 0.92
C ILE A 68 0.07 -1.69 1.93
N SER A 69 -0.95 -0.87 1.74
CA SER A 69 -2.14 -0.87 2.60
C SER A 69 -3.27 -1.57 1.88
N MET A 70 -3.68 -2.72 2.42
CA MET A 70 -4.68 -3.58 1.81
C MET A 70 -6.07 -3.25 2.30
N PRO A 71 -7.12 -3.73 1.61
CA PRO A 71 -8.49 -3.50 2.09
C PRO A 71 -8.68 -3.99 3.52
N LEU A 72 -9.29 -3.15 4.35
CA LEU A 72 -9.50 -3.47 5.76
C LEU A 72 -10.94 -3.90 5.95
N PRO A 73 -11.17 -5.16 6.35
CA PRO A 73 -12.54 -5.70 6.37
C PRO A 73 -13.45 -5.08 7.42
N PHE A 74 -12.87 -4.46 8.45
CA PHE A 74 -13.69 -3.95 9.55
C PHE A 74 -14.12 -2.51 9.41
N ARG A 75 -13.72 -1.81 8.35
CA ARG A 75 -14.10 -0.42 8.18
C ARG A 75 -15.59 -0.23 7.97
N HIS A 76 -16.24 -1.25 7.42
CA HIS A 76 -17.66 -1.16 7.09
C HIS A 76 -18.57 -1.41 8.28
N THR A 77 -18.04 -1.92 9.36
CA THR A 77 -18.88 -2.32 10.49
C THR A 77 -19.04 -1.24 11.53
N ASP A 78 -18.42 -0.10 11.32
CA ASP A 78 -18.51 1.01 12.27
C ASP A 78 -19.75 1.84 11.98
N GLU A 79 -20.89 1.22 12.08
CA GLU A 79 -22.14 1.90 11.78
C GLU A 79 -22.52 2.91 12.87
N ALA A 80 -22.02 2.70 14.07
CA ALA A 80 -22.37 3.59 15.17
C ALA A 80 -21.76 4.96 15.00
N GLY A 81 -20.58 5.04 14.44
CA GLY A 81 -19.87 6.29 14.34
C GLY A 81 -20.23 7.14 13.14
N GLY A 82 -20.58 6.51 12.07
CA GLY A 82 -20.88 7.24 10.87
C GLY A 82 -19.70 7.92 10.22
N SER A 83 -18.49 7.71 10.71
CA SER A 83 -17.29 8.31 10.14
C SER A 83 -16.36 7.25 9.58
N ALA A 84 -16.94 6.19 9.03
CA ALA A 84 -16.18 5.08 8.49
C ALA A 84 -15.31 5.46 7.29
N THR A 85 -15.53 6.64 6.72
CA THR A 85 -14.79 7.09 5.56
C THR A 85 -13.50 7.82 5.90
N ALA A 86 -13.23 8.07 7.18
CA ALA A 86 -12.02 8.76 7.57
C ALA A 86 -10.79 7.90 7.25
N PRO A 87 -9.77 8.48 6.63
CA PRO A 87 -8.53 7.71 6.38
C PRO A 87 -7.88 7.33 7.68
N MET A 88 -7.31 6.13 7.71
CA MET A 88 -6.64 5.63 8.91
C MET A 88 -5.18 6.04 8.95
N LEU A 89 -4.57 6.24 7.81
CA LEU A 89 -3.18 6.69 7.71
C LEU A 89 -3.19 8.11 7.14
N THR A 90 -3.08 9.09 8.02
CA THR A 90 -3.21 10.49 7.63
C THR A 90 -1.92 11.07 7.08
N ALA A 91 -2.05 12.16 6.34
CA ALA A 91 -0.88 12.87 5.83
C ALA A 91 0.02 13.36 6.97
N ALA A 92 -0.57 13.75 8.09
CA ALA A 92 0.21 14.20 9.24
C ALA A 92 1.07 13.08 9.82
N ILE A 93 0.53 11.88 9.93
CA ILE A 93 1.27 10.72 10.42
C ILE A 93 2.41 10.39 9.47
N ILE A 94 2.12 10.40 8.18
CA ILE A 94 3.12 10.09 7.17
C ILE A 94 4.21 11.16 7.14
N ALA A 95 3.82 12.43 7.23
CA ALA A 95 4.79 13.52 7.25
C ALA A 95 5.75 13.39 8.42
N ARG A 96 5.23 13.03 9.59
CA ARG A 96 6.07 12.84 10.77
C ARG A 96 7.07 11.69 10.56
N GLY A 97 6.63 10.61 9.93
CA GLY A 97 7.51 9.48 9.64
C GLY A 97 8.54 9.79 8.56
N CYS A 98 8.33 10.84 7.78
CA CYS A 98 9.23 11.19 6.68
C CYS A 98 10.16 12.36 6.99
N GLU A 99 10.11 12.91 8.21
CA GLU A 99 10.84 14.13 8.54
C GLU A 99 12.32 14.09 8.25
N ARG A 100 12.95 12.93 8.45
CA ARG A 100 14.40 12.81 8.29
C ARG A 100 14.81 11.85 7.19
N ARG A 101 13.87 11.50 6.32
CA ARG A 101 14.25 10.52 5.32
C ARG A 101 14.93 11.16 4.14
N ARG A 102 15.87 10.40 3.59
CA ARG A 102 16.59 10.80 2.39
C ARG A 102 16.11 10.07 1.15
N THR A 103 15.40 8.95 1.36
CA THR A 103 14.88 8.15 0.25
C THR A 103 13.37 8.34 0.16
N PRO A 104 12.79 8.22 -1.03
CA PRO A 104 11.34 8.35 -1.14
C PRO A 104 10.62 7.20 -0.46
N LEU A 105 9.40 7.50 -0.02
CA LEU A 105 8.49 6.50 0.53
C LEU A 105 7.41 6.24 -0.51
N LEU A 106 7.35 5.00 -0.97
CA LEU A 106 6.36 4.58 -1.96
C LEU A 106 5.20 3.92 -1.22
N ILE A 107 3.99 4.40 -1.45
CA ILE A 107 2.80 3.90 -0.79
C ILE A 107 1.79 3.45 -1.83
N PHE A 108 1.29 2.21 -1.67
CA PHE A 108 0.18 1.70 -2.45
C PHE A 108 -1.03 1.57 -1.53
N ASP A 109 -2.10 2.28 -1.87
CA ASP A 109 -3.37 2.18 -1.17
C ASP A 109 -4.29 1.31 -2.01
N LEU A 110 -4.48 0.06 -1.57
CA LEU A 110 -5.29 -0.90 -2.29
C LEU A 110 -6.73 -0.96 -1.79
N ASP A 111 -7.03 -0.21 -0.74
CA ASP A 111 -8.35 -0.21 -0.12
C ASP A 111 -9.30 0.67 -0.94
N PRO A 112 -10.38 0.10 -1.51
CA PRO A 112 -11.33 0.91 -2.30
C PRO A 112 -11.92 2.07 -1.51
N LEU A 113 -11.91 2.00 -0.19
CA LEU A 113 -12.41 3.06 0.67
C LEU A 113 -11.32 4.04 1.08
N SER A 114 -10.13 3.88 0.56
CA SER A 114 -8.98 4.76 0.79
C SER A 114 -8.52 4.79 2.24
N SER A 115 -7.61 3.89 2.57
CA SER A 115 -7.01 3.85 3.91
C SER A 115 -6.00 4.97 4.13
N VAL A 116 -5.43 5.50 3.05
CA VAL A 116 -4.39 6.52 3.11
C VAL A 116 -4.97 7.84 2.65
N GLU A 117 -4.71 8.89 3.41
CA GLU A 117 -5.20 10.22 3.05
C GLU A 117 -4.49 10.71 1.78
N GLU A 118 -5.28 11.18 0.79
CA GLU A 118 -4.73 11.59 -0.50
C GLU A 118 -3.74 12.74 -0.38
N LEU A 119 -3.90 13.59 0.62
CA LEU A 119 -2.98 14.70 0.81
C LEU A 119 -1.55 14.25 1.05
N ALA A 120 -1.36 13.00 1.48
CA ALA A 120 -0.02 12.46 1.66
C ALA A 120 0.77 12.46 0.36
N GLY A 121 0.09 12.35 -0.78
CA GLY A 121 0.75 12.38 -2.07
C GLY A 121 1.38 13.71 -2.43
N LEU A 122 1.04 14.77 -1.68
CA LEU A 122 1.64 16.08 -1.89
C LEU A 122 2.93 16.27 -1.10
N LEU A 123 3.27 15.33 -0.23
CA LEU A 123 4.51 15.44 0.55
C LEU A 123 5.71 15.17 -0.35
N PRO A 124 6.80 15.95 -0.20
CA PRO A 124 7.93 15.84 -1.12
C PRO A 124 8.58 14.47 -1.18
N SER A 125 8.57 13.74 -0.06
CA SER A 125 9.24 12.45 0.01
C SER A 125 8.31 11.28 -0.29
N VAL A 126 7.05 11.54 -0.64
CA VAL A 126 6.04 10.48 -0.77
C VAL A 126 5.59 10.34 -2.21
N CYS A 127 5.54 9.09 -2.67
CA CYS A 127 4.91 8.75 -3.93
C CYS A 127 3.72 7.85 -3.60
N LEU A 128 2.51 8.36 -3.76
CA LEU A 128 1.29 7.64 -3.39
C LEU A 128 0.53 7.18 -4.63
N TYR A 129 0.25 5.88 -4.68
CA TYR A 129 -0.66 5.31 -5.66
C TYR A 129 -1.98 5.02 -4.97
N THR A 130 -3.02 5.78 -5.35
CA THR A 130 -4.36 5.59 -4.81
C THR A 130 -5.04 4.43 -5.51
N PRO A 131 -6.17 3.92 -4.97
CA PRO A 131 -6.91 2.88 -5.68
C PRO A 131 -7.33 3.33 -7.08
N GLU A 132 -7.64 4.60 -7.25
CA GLU A 132 -8.00 5.12 -8.57
C GLU A 132 -6.81 5.13 -9.52
N ASP A 133 -5.63 5.53 -9.03
CA ASP A 133 -4.42 5.48 -9.84
C ASP A 133 -4.13 4.07 -10.31
N LEU A 134 -4.28 3.10 -9.41
CA LEU A 134 -4.00 1.72 -9.75
C LEU A 134 -4.97 1.16 -10.77
N ARG A 135 -6.23 1.57 -10.71
CA ARG A 135 -7.20 1.16 -11.73
C ARG A 135 -6.82 1.64 -13.12
N LYS A 136 -6.14 2.78 -13.20
CA LYS A 136 -5.70 3.33 -14.48
C LYS A 136 -4.42 2.69 -14.99
N ILE A 137 -3.55 2.27 -14.09
CA ILE A 137 -2.23 1.73 -14.45
C ILE A 137 -2.27 0.24 -14.70
N LEU A 138 -3.02 -0.50 -13.85
CA LEU A 138 -3.04 -1.95 -13.92
C LEU A 138 -3.84 -2.42 -15.13
N PRO A 139 -3.45 -3.56 -15.72
CA PRO A 139 -4.20 -4.09 -16.85
C PRO A 139 -5.66 -4.36 -16.49
N GLN A 140 -6.56 -3.92 -17.34
CA GLN A 140 -7.98 -4.17 -17.18
C GLN A 140 -8.41 -5.26 -18.15
N PRO A 141 -9.40 -6.09 -17.78
CA PRO A 141 -9.92 -7.07 -18.73
C PRO A 141 -10.47 -6.33 -19.94
N THR A 142 -10.07 -6.76 -21.13
CA THR A 142 -10.60 -6.20 -22.36
C THR A 142 -11.94 -6.85 -22.65
N ALA A 143 -12.70 -6.24 -23.57
CA ALA A 143 -13.96 -6.85 -23.98
C ALA A 143 -13.74 -8.26 -24.53
N VAL A 144 -12.64 -8.46 -25.25
CA VAL A 144 -12.33 -9.77 -25.80
C VAL A 144 -12.06 -10.79 -24.69
N GLU A 145 -11.29 -10.38 -23.69
CA GLU A 145 -11.00 -11.27 -22.55
C GLU A 145 -12.27 -11.60 -21.77
N MET A 146 -13.12 -10.61 -21.59
CA MET A 146 -14.37 -10.85 -20.88
C MET A 146 -15.30 -11.77 -21.66
N MET A 147 -15.29 -11.68 -22.94
CA MET A 147 -16.13 -12.55 -23.79
C MET A 147 -15.57 -13.96 -23.88
N ALA A 148 -14.26 -14.11 -23.75
CA ALA A 148 -13.62 -15.42 -23.82
C ALA A 148 -13.79 -16.19 -22.51
N SER A 149 -14.06 -15.54 -21.42
CA SER A 149 -14.24 -16.20 -20.12
C SER A 149 -15.71 -16.59 -19.81
#